data_b3312afb87f2dc7ec6ca80da63974fd2
#
_entry.id   b3312afb87f2dc7ec6ca80da63974fd2
#
_cell.length_a   1.000
_cell.length_b   1.000
_cell.length_c   1.000
_cell.angle_alpha   90.00
_cell.angle_beta   90.00
_cell.angle_gamma   90.00
#
_symmetry.space_group_name_H-M   'P 1'
#
loop_
_entity.id
_entity.type
_entity.pdbx_description
1 polymer ?
#
loop_
_entity_poly.entity_id
_entity_poly.type
_entity_poly.pdbx_seq_one_letter_code
_entity_poly.pdbx_strand_id
1 'polypeptide(L)'
;AQAGIGDKYAYPGMSTHELVILASIIEKEAIGDDEERANISSVFYNRLSGDNSEIGTALQSDATIYYALHIAGMDDTQFSTDLDSPYNTYKHGGLPAGPICNPSLSSIKAAVHPSDTGYYYFAYGKDGVSHFFRTYDEHLAFVNSDMYAPD
;
A
#
# COMPACT_ATOMS: atom_id res chain seq x y z
N ALA A 1 -10.76 14.60 -15.66
CA ALA A 1 -10.16 14.05 -14.46
C ALA A 1 -9.11 15.02 -13.95
N GLN A 2 -9.46 15.73 -12.91
CA GLN A 2 -8.65 16.82 -12.37
C GLN A 2 -7.31 16.35 -11.81
N ALA A 3 -7.20 15.08 -11.41
CA ALA A 3 -5.95 14.52 -10.92
C ALA A 3 -5.13 13.80 -11.99
N GLY A 4 -5.49 13.96 -13.26
CA GLY A 4 -4.87 13.23 -14.35
C GLY A 4 -5.44 11.81 -14.50
N ILE A 5 -6.54 11.50 -13.84
CA ILE A 5 -7.21 10.22 -13.96
C ILE A 5 -8.00 10.20 -15.26
N GLY A 6 -7.69 9.25 -16.08
CA GLY A 6 -8.36 9.04 -17.37
C GLY A 6 -7.62 7.98 -18.16
N ASP A 7 -8.17 7.55 -19.25
CA ASP A 7 -7.60 6.43 -20.02
C ASP A 7 -6.14 6.62 -20.39
N LYS A 8 -5.75 7.85 -20.64
CA LYS A 8 -4.40 8.24 -21.02
C LYS A 8 -3.38 8.07 -19.88
N TYR A 9 -3.83 8.18 -18.63
CA TYR A 9 -2.96 8.16 -17.46
C TYR A 9 -3.20 6.94 -16.57
N ALA A 10 -4.33 6.27 -16.74
CA ALA A 10 -4.65 5.09 -15.95
C ALA A 10 -3.60 4.00 -16.19
N TYR A 11 -3.19 3.35 -15.12
CA TYR A 11 -2.33 2.18 -15.24
C TYR A 11 -3.10 1.09 -16.00
N PRO A 12 -2.44 0.37 -16.93
CA PRO A 12 -3.13 -0.62 -17.76
C PRO A 12 -3.95 -1.61 -16.93
N GLY A 13 -5.24 -1.74 -17.26
CA GLY A 13 -6.14 -2.65 -16.58
C GLY A 13 -6.78 -2.13 -15.30
N MET A 14 -6.48 -0.91 -14.89
CA MET A 14 -7.08 -0.31 -13.68
C MET A 14 -8.20 0.65 -14.04
N SER A 15 -9.37 0.47 -13.42
CA SER A 15 -10.47 1.43 -13.51
C SER A 15 -10.23 2.63 -12.60
N THR A 16 -10.99 3.72 -12.81
CA THR A 16 -10.94 4.89 -11.92
C THR A 16 -11.26 4.50 -10.47
N HIS A 17 -12.26 3.64 -10.27
CA HIS A 17 -12.62 3.16 -8.93
C HIS A 17 -11.45 2.41 -8.28
N GLU A 18 -10.79 1.54 -9.01
CA GLU A 18 -9.62 0.80 -8.52
C GLU A 18 -8.46 1.72 -8.18
N LEU A 19 -8.23 2.77 -8.98
CA LEU A 19 -7.21 3.77 -8.68
C LEU A 19 -7.52 4.52 -7.37
N VAL A 20 -8.78 4.82 -7.11
CA VAL A 20 -9.19 5.46 -5.84
C VAL A 20 -8.96 4.52 -4.66
N ILE A 21 -9.26 3.23 -4.82
CA ILE A 21 -8.96 2.23 -3.78
C ILE A 21 -7.47 2.21 -3.47
N LEU A 22 -6.63 2.11 -4.49
CA LEU A 22 -5.18 2.12 -4.31
C LEU A 22 -4.70 3.42 -3.66
N ALA A 23 -5.20 4.56 -4.12
CA ALA A 23 -4.86 5.86 -3.56
C ALA A 23 -5.20 5.96 -2.08
N SER A 24 -6.30 5.34 -1.65
CA SER A 24 -6.71 5.34 -0.23
C SER A 24 -5.71 4.57 0.65
N ILE A 25 -5.11 3.51 0.12
CA ILE A 25 -4.08 2.77 0.83
C ILE A 25 -2.78 3.59 0.89
N ILE A 26 -2.38 4.18 -0.23
CA ILE A 26 -1.21 5.07 -0.28
C ILE A 26 -1.35 6.20 0.73
N GLU A 27 -2.54 6.80 0.83
CA GLU A 27 -2.83 7.88 1.79
C GLU A 27 -2.53 7.46 3.23
N LYS A 28 -2.90 6.25 3.59
CA LYS A 28 -2.71 5.73 4.94
C LYS A 28 -1.27 5.28 5.22
N GLU A 29 -0.54 4.89 4.19
CA GLU A 29 0.82 4.39 4.34
C GLU A 29 1.89 5.48 4.25
N ALA A 30 1.62 6.57 3.53
CA ALA A 30 2.60 7.63 3.29
C ALA A 30 2.83 8.48 4.54
N ILE A 31 4.09 8.80 4.82
CA ILE A 31 4.50 9.69 5.92
C ILE A 31 5.28 10.91 5.43
N GLY A 32 5.62 10.97 4.16
CA GLY A 32 6.49 12.00 3.59
C GLY A 32 5.91 12.69 2.37
N ASP A 33 6.76 12.88 1.38
CA ASP A 33 6.49 13.71 0.21
C ASP A 33 5.88 12.94 -0.97
N ASP A 34 5.75 13.61 -2.11
CA ASP A 34 5.16 13.02 -3.31
C ASP A 34 6.06 11.94 -3.93
N GLU A 35 7.38 12.04 -3.80
CA GLU A 35 8.30 10.99 -4.25
C GLU A 35 8.11 9.72 -3.44
N GLU A 36 7.98 9.84 -2.12
CA GLU A 36 7.67 8.70 -1.25
C GLU A 36 6.36 8.03 -1.65
N ARG A 37 5.31 8.83 -1.89
CA ARG A 37 4.00 8.29 -2.32
C ARG A 37 4.11 7.54 -3.64
N ALA A 38 4.87 8.07 -4.58
CA ALA A 38 5.09 7.40 -5.87
C ALA A 38 5.86 6.10 -5.71
N ASN A 39 6.82 6.04 -4.79
CA ASN A 39 7.56 4.82 -4.48
C ASN A 39 6.69 3.77 -3.78
N ILE A 40 5.84 4.18 -2.84
CA ILE A 40 4.86 3.29 -2.21
C ILE A 40 3.90 2.74 -3.26
N SER A 41 3.41 3.58 -4.15
CA SER A 41 2.56 3.16 -5.27
C SER A 41 3.26 2.09 -6.12
N SER A 42 4.54 2.31 -6.43
CA SER A 42 5.35 1.33 -7.18
C SER A 42 5.41 -0.02 -6.48
N VAL A 43 5.60 -0.05 -5.17
CA VAL A 43 5.60 -1.29 -4.39
C VAL A 43 4.27 -2.04 -4.57
N PHE A 44 3.15 -1.34 -4.45
CA PHE A 44 1.84 -1.97 -4.59
C PHE A 44 1.59 -2.49 -6.00
N TYR A 45 1.97 -1.73 -7.03
CA TYR A 45 1.86 -2.23 -8.41
C TYR A 45 2.75 -3.45 -8.65
N ASN A 46 3.96 -3.45 -8.11
CA ASN A 46 4.86 -4.60 -8.22
C ASN A 46 4.26 -5.84 -7.56
N ARG A 47 3.62 -5.68 -6.39
CA ARG A 47 2.92 -6.78 -5.72
C ARG A 47 1.72 -7.26 -6.52
N LEU A 48 0.93 -6.33 -7.08
CA LEU A 48 -0.24 -6.67 -7.88
C LEU A 48 0.11 -7.41 -9.17
N SER A 49 1.33 -7.25 -9.68
CA SER A 49 1.78 -7.94 -10.90
C SER A 49 1.81 -9.45 -10.76
N GLY A 50 1.98 -9.97 -9.54
CA GLY A 50 2.12 -11.40 -9.29
C GLY A 50 3.48 -11.97 -9.64
N ASP A 51 4.45 -11.13 -9.99
CA ASP A 51 5.79 -11.58 -10.41
C ASP A 51 6.64 -12.11 -9.26
N ASN A 52 6.31 -11.72 -8.02
CA ASN A 52 6.99 -12.22 -6.83
C ASN A 52 6.19 -13.35 -6.21
N SER A 53 6.70 -14.60 -6.32
CA SER A 53 5.99 -15.79 -5.87
C SER A 53 5.79 -15.86 -4.35
N GLU A 54 6.63 -15.20 -3.56
CA GLU A 54 6.48 -15.17 -2.10
C GLU A 54 5.28 -14.34 -1.66
N ILE A 55 4.99 -13.26 -2.38
CA ILE A 55 3.90 -12.35 -2.06
C ILE A 55 2.63 -12.71 -2.83
N GLY A 56 2.77 -13.29 -4.03
CA GLY A 56 1.66 -13.46 -4.96
C GLY A 56 1.15 -12.08 -5.39
N THR A 57 -0.14 -11.80 -5.18
CA THR A 57 -0.76 -10.50 -5.47
C THR A 57 -1.21 -9.79 -4.19
N ALA A 58 -0.76 -10.23 -3.01
CA ALA A 58 -1.18 -9.68 -1.73
C ALA A 58 -0.52 -8.34 -1.45
N LEU A 59 -1.30 -7.31 -1.17
CA LEU A 59 -0.78 -5.98 -0.84
C LEU A 59 -0.18 -5.91 0.56
N GLN A 60 -0.67 -6.71 1.50
CA GLN A 60 -0.15 -6.83 2.87
C GLN A 60 -0.07 -5.49 3.58
N SER A 61 -1.14 -4.70 3.50
CA SER A 61 -1.23 -3.40 4.18
C SER A 61 -2.00 -3.53 5.50
N ASP A 62 -1.36 -3.18 6.60
CA ASP A 62 -1.98 -3.16 7.92
C ASP A 62 -3.17 -2.19 7.98
N ALA A 63 -3.08 -1.09 7.23
CA ALA A 63 -4.13 -0.08 7.19
C ALA A 63 -5.49 -0.67 6.76
N THR A 64 -5.47 -1.66 5.88
CA THR A 64 -6.72 -2.32 5.43
C THR A 64 -7.35 -3.14 6.54
N ILE A 65 -6.54 -3.73 7.43
CA ILE A 65 -7.05 -4.49 8.59
C ILE A 65 -7.63 -3.52 9.62
N TYR A 66 -6.95 -2.43 9.93
CA TYR A 66 -7.47 -1.42 10.86
C TYR A 66 -8.80 -0.85 10.38
N TYR A 67 -8.92 -0.57 9.08
CA TYR A 67 -10.18 -0.12 8.53
C TYR A 67 -11.30 -1.15 8.72
N ALA A 68 -11.00 -2.42 8.43
CA ALA A 68 -11.96 -3.50 8.60
C ALA A 68 -12.44 -3.63 10.07
N LEU A 69 -11.52 -3.49 11.02
CA LEU A 69 -11.87 -3.49 12.44
C LEU A 69 -12.81 -2.31 12.79
N HIS A 70 -12.47 -1.11 12.32
CA HIS A 70 -13.25 0.08 12.64
C HIS A 70 -14.67 0.01 12.09
N ILE A 71 -14.87 -0.45 10.87
CA ILE A 71 -16.24 -0.59 10.32
C ILE A 71 -17.03 -1.70 11.00
N ALA A 72 -16.36 -2.68 11.62
CA ALA A 72 -17.01 -3.74 12.40
C ALA A 72 -17.28 -3.34 13.86
N GLY A 73 -16.90 -2.13 14.27
CA GLY A 73 -17.04 -1.67 15.66
C GLY A 73 -16.05 -2.32 16.62
N MET A 74 -14.96 -2.89 16.09
CA MET A 74 -13.91 -3.53 16.89
C MET A 74 -12.76 -2.57 17.10
N ASP A 75 -11.97 -2.78 18.16
CA ASP A 75 -10.82 -1.92 18.43
C ASP A 75 -9.51 -2.51 17.90
N ASP A 76 -8.46 -1.69 17.90
CA ASP A 76 -7.17 -2.03 17.30
C ASP A 76 -6.44 -3.18 18.00
N THR A 77 -6.82 -3.50 19.25
CA THR A 77 -6.23 -4.63 19.99
C THR A 77 -6.58 -5.98 19.36
N GLN A 78 -7.60 -6.02 18.51
CA GLN A 78 -8.02 -7.23 17.80
C GLN A 78 -7.35 -7.40 16.44
N PHE A 79 -6.31 -6.61 16.16
CA PHE A 79 -5.54 -6.73 14.93
C PHE A 79 -5.03 -8.16 14.73
N SER A 80 -5.28 -8.70 13.54
CA SER A 80 -4.77 -10.00 13.13
C SER A 80 -4.67 -10.05 11.61
N THR A 81 -3.57 -10.59 11.10
CA THR A 81 -3.43 -10.83 9.66
C THR A 81 -4.36 -11.94 9.17
N ASP A 82 -5.00 -12.67 10.08
CA ASP A 82 -5.99 -13.70 9.74
C ASP A 82 -7.45 -13.20 9.82
N LEU A 83 -7.65 -11.91 10.08
CA LEU A 83 -9.00 -11.34 10.17
C LEU A 83 -9.82 -11.70 8.92
N ASP A 84 -11.01 -12.24 9.12
CA ASP A 84 -11.92 -12.58 8.04
C ASP A 84 -12.68 -11.31 7.58
N SER A 85 -12.16 -10.69 6.54
CA SER A 85 -12.73 -9.49 5.94
C SER A 85 -12.32 -9.37 4.48
N PRO A 86 -13.21 -8.92 3.59
CA PRO A 86 -12.87 -8.65 2.20
C PRO A 86 -11.87 -7.48 2.05
N TYR A 87 -11.62 -6.72 3.12
CA TYR A 87 -10.60 -5.68 3.15
C TYR A 87 -9.20 -6.21 3.51
N ASN A 88 -9.09 -7.43 4.05
CA ASN A 88 -7.80 -7.96 4.52
C ASN A 88 -6.89 -8.32 3.35
N THR A 89 -5.90 -7.47 3.08
CA THR A 89 -4.95 -7.64 1.99
C THR A 89 -3.82 -8.63 2.28
N TYR A 90 -3.74 -9.19 3.48
CA TYR A 90 -2.89 -10.36 3.77
C TYR A 90 -3.56 -11.66 3.35
N LYS A 91 -4.88 -11.70 3.43
CA LYS A 91 -5.66 -12.92 3.20
C LYS A 91 -6.18 -13.03 1.78
N HIS A 92 -6.49 -11.90 1.16
CA HIS A 92 -7.01 -11.82 -0.19
C HIS A 92 -6.02 -11.08 -1.09
N GLY A 93 -5.66 -11.68 -2.22
CA GLY A 93 -4.83 -11.03 -3.23
C GLY A 93 -5.58 -9.90 -3.94
N GLY A 94 -4.83 -8.98 -4.53
CA GLY A 94 -5.39 -7.84 -5.23
C GLY A 94 -5.83 -6.71 -4.31
N LEU A 95 -6.64 -5.81 -4.86
CA LEU A 95 -7.17 -4.67 -4.12
C LEU A 95 -8.25 -5.11 -3.12
N PRO A 96 -8.40 -4.38 -2.00
CA PRO A 96 -9.51 -4.66 -1.07
C PRO A 96 -10.86 -4.30 -1.68
N ALA A 97 -11.94 -4.63 -0.97
CA ALA A 97 -13.31 -4.49 -1.45
C ALA A 97 -13.72 -3.04 -1.79
N GLY A 98 -13.05 -2.06 -1.21
CA GLY A 98 -13.32 -0.64 -1.47
C GLY A 98 -12.28 0.27 -0.86
N PRO A 99 -12.42 1.60 -1.04
CA PRO A 99 -11.52 2.58 -0.42
C PRO A 99 -11.58 2.49 1.11
N ILE A 100 -10.43 2.72 1.76
CA ILE A 100 -10.32 2.69 3.22
C ILE A 100 -10.30 4.09 3.84
N CYS A 101 -10.22 5.12 3.01
CA CYS A 101 -10.32 6.52 3.40
C CYS A 101 -10.65 7.37 2.17
N ASN A 102 -10.80 8.66 2.39
CA ASN A 102 -10.95 9.64 1.32
C ASN A 102 -9.55 10.15 0.94
N PRO A 103 -8.97 9.70 -0.18
CA PRO A 103 -7.58 10.03 -0.50
C PRO A 103 -7.40 11.48 -0.94
N SER A 104 -6.24 12.05 -0.61
CA SER A 104 -5.83 13.36 -1.09
C SER A 104 -5.48 13.32 -2.58
N LEU A 105 -5.40 14.51 -3.19
CA LEU A 105 -4.95 14.65 -4.57
C LEU A 105 -3.55 14.07 -4.76
N SER A 106 -2.64 14.28 -3.81
CA SER A 106 -1.28 13.75 -3.88
C SER A 106 -1.26 12.22 -3.96
N SER A 107 -2.10 11.54 -3.18
CA SER A 107 -2.20 10.08 -3.21
C SER A 107 -2.83 9.58 -4.50
N ILE A 108 -3.83 10.30 -5.03
CA ILE A 108 -4.43 9.97 -6.32
C ILE A 108 -3.39 10.10 -7.45
N LYS A 109 -2.61 11.18 -7.44
CA LYS A 109 -1.53 11.36 -8.42
C LYS A 109 -0.50 10.25 -8.35
N ALA A 110 -0.13 9.82 -7.15
CA ALA A 110 0.80 8.71 -6.97
C ALA A 110 0.25 7.39 -7.52
N ALA A 111 -1.05 7.13 -7.35
CA ALA A 111 -1.70 5.94 -7.90
C ALA A 111 -1.70 5.95 -9.43
N VAL A 112 -1.87 7.13 -10.04
CA VAL A 112 -1.88 7.29 -11.49
C VAL A 112 -0.47 7.29 -12.08
N HIS A 113 0.49 7.84 -11.36
CA HIS A 113 1.88 8.01 -11.80
C HIS A 113 2.85 7.39 -10.79
N PRO A 114 2.88 6.05 -10.67
CA PRO A 114 3.84 5.40 -9.79
C PRO A 114 5.28 5.59 -10.29
N SER A 115 6.23 5.55 -9.36
CA SER A 115 7.66 5.42 -9.73
C SER A 115 7.88 4.09 -10.43
N ASP A 116 8.91 4.02 -11.27
CA ASP A 116 9.34 2.77 -11.91
C ASP A 116 10.48 2.16 -11.09
N THR A 117 10.15 1.23 -10.21
CA THR A 117 11.11 0.60 -9.31
C THR A 117 10.93 -0.92 -9.28
N GLY A 118 11.94 -1.60 -8.72
CA GLY A 118 11.86 -3.04 -8.43
C GLY A 118 11.57 -3.33 -6.96
N TYR A 119 11.06 -2.39 -6.21
CA TYR A 119 10.79 -2.58 -4.78
C TYR A 119 9.51 -3.37 -4.53
N TYR A 120 9.59 -4.30 -3.58
CA TYR A 120 8.46 -5.12 -3.12
C TYR A 120 8.12 -4.89 -1.65
N TYR A 121 9.00 -4.20 -0.89
CA TYR A 121 8.84 -3.99 0.55
C TYR A 121 9.22 -2.57 0.92
N PHE A 122 8.60 -2.08 1.97
CA PHE A 122 9.00 -0.82 2.59
C PHE A 122 8.76 -0.87 4.10
N ALA A 123 9.48 -0.03 4.84
CA ALA A 123 9.33 0.11 6.29
C ALA A 123 9.76 1.50 6.71
N TYR A 124 9.20 1.96 7.82
CA TYR A 124 9.48 3.29 8.35
C TYR A 124 10.73 3.27 9.23
N GLY A 125 11.57 4.29 9.07
CA GLY A 125 12.76 4.46 9.86
C GLY A 125 12.59 5.50 10.97
N LYS A 126 13.40 5.39 12.01
CA LYS A 126 13.48 6.40 13.08
C LYS A 126 13.96 7.76 12.57
N ASP A 127 14.53 7.78 11.39
CA ASP A 127 14.90 9.00 10.66
C ASP A 127 13.69 9.73 10.06
N GLY A 128 12.48 9.19 10.23
CA GLY A 128 11.25 9.79 9.71
C GLY A 128 11.02 9.56 8.23
N VAL A 129 11.74 8.61 7.63
CA VAL A 129 11.71 8.34 6.19
C VAL A 129 11.32 6.90 5.94
N SER A 130 10.56 6.65 4.87
CA SER A 130 10.29 5.30 4.39
C SER A 130 11.50 4.75 3.65
N HIS A 131 11.87 3.52 3.96
CA HIS A 131 12.95 2.79 3.33
C HIS A 131 12.38 1.68 2.47
N PHE A 132 12.94 1.48 1.27
CA PHE A 132 12.40 0.58 0.25
C PHE A 132 13.37 -0.55 -0.03
N PHE A 133 12.84 -1.76 -0.25
CA PHE A 133 13.65 -2.97 -0.40
C PHE A 133 13.11 -3.84 -1.54
N ARG A 134 14.03 -4.51 -2.23
CA ARG A 134 13.70 -5.43 -3.34
C ARG A 134 13.34 -6.81 -2.84
N THR A 135 14.00 -7.26 -1.77
CA THR A 135 13.87 -8.63 -1.24
C THR A 135 13.37 -8.64 0.19
N TYR A 136 12.74 -9.74 0.57
CA TYR A 136 12.31 -9.94 1.94
C TYR A 136 13.49 -9.92 2.92
N ASP A 137 14.62 -10.52 2.54
CA ASP A 137 15.81 -10.55 3.41
C ASP A 137 16.33 -9.15 3.73
N GLU A 138 16.37 -8.26 2.73
CA GLU A 138 16.75 -6.86 2.95
C GLU A 138 15.76 -6.16 3.89
N HIS A 139 14.46 -6.36 3.68
CA HIS A 139 13.42 -5.81 4.53
C HIS A 139 13.54 -6.32 5.97
N LEU A 140 13.72 -7.62 6.14
CA LEU A 140 13.86 -8.25 7.45
C LEU A 140 15.09 -7.73 8.19
N ALA A 141 16.23 -7.57 7.48
CA ALA A 141 17.43 -7.00 8.07
C ALA A 141 17.20 -5.58 8.60
N PHE A 142 16.46 -4.77 7.88
CA PHE A 142 16.09 -3.43 8.33
C PHE A 142 15.16 -3.47 9.54
N VAL A 143 14.13 -4.29 9.50
CA VAL A 143 13.15 -4.43 10.60
C VAL A 143 13.81 -4.91 11.89
N ASN A 144 14.87 -5.71 11.79
CA ASN A 144 15.65 -6.19 12.92
C ASN A 144 16.77 -5.23 13.35
N SER A 145 16.92 -4.09 12.69
CA SER A 145 17.94 -3.09 13.01
C SER A 145 17.42 -2.04 13.97
N ASP A 146 18.35 -1.26 14.54
CA ASP A 146 18.01 -0.14 15.42
C ASP A 146 17.35 1.03 14.68
N MET A 147 17.36 1.03 13.36
CA MET A 147 16.79 2.09 12.52
C MET A 147 15.28 1.95 12.32
N TYR A 148 14.73 0.77 12.55
CA TYR A 148 13.30 0.52 12.32
C TYR A 148 12.42 1.24 13.34
N ALA A 149 11.36 1.89 12.85
CA ALA A 149 10.32 2.51 13.66
C ALA A 149 9.02 1.73 13.47
N PRO A 150 8.67 0.83 14.40
CA PRO A 150 7.37 0.14 14.30
C PRO A 150 6.22 1.13 14.46
N ASP A 151 5.13 0.83 13.78
CA ASP A 151 3.89 1.61 13.86
C ASP A 151 3.29 1.65 15.26
#